data_d3e185439a53175af92bf58f28c17208
#
_entry.id   d3e185439a53175af92bf58f28c17208
#
_cell.length_a   1.000
_cell.length_b   1.000
_cell.length_c   1.000
_cell.angle_alpha   90.00
_cell.angle_beta   90.00
_cell.angle_gamma   90.00
#
_symmetry.space_group_name_H-M   'P 1'
#
loop_
_entity.id
_entity.type
_entity.pdbx_description
1 polymer ?
#
loop_
_entity_poly.entity_id
_entity_poly.type
_entity_poly.pdbx_seq_one_letter_code
_entity_poly.pdbx_strand_id
1 'polypeptide(L)'
;MGAPAPERLSRYRKLEREFGREGIINLNPIQRGGILTPEARRALMEFGDGYSVCDWCPPKTPRLDRIEKPPIADFLEDLAEFLHLKVARVVTRCREGKFIAFSSLASPGDWVVVDSLAHYSTYLAAELAHLKVREVPHSGPPEFRISPETYGETIERIKRETGKPPALVLLTHVDSFYGNLAPAEEVGKLCQEQGIPFLLNAAYTAGVMPVDGEKLGADVLVSSG
;
A
#
# COMPACT_ATOMS: atom_id res chain seq x y z
N MET A 1 15.59 -41.37 -0.77
CA MET A 1 14.29 -41.50 -1.45
C MET A 1 13.26 -40.81 -0.55
N GLY A 2 12.74 -39.65 -0.96
CA GLY A 2 11.70 -38.95 -0.20
C GLY A 2 10.38 -39.72 -0.21
N ALA A 3 9.65 -39.68 0.89
CA ALA A 3 8.32 -40.27 0.96
C ALA A 3 7.42 -39.70 -0.16
N PRO A 4 6.56 -40.51 -0.77
CA PRO A 4 5.66 -40.02 -1.82
C PRO A 4 4.77 -38.92 -1.21
N ALA A 5 4.63 -37.80 -1.94
CA ALA A 5 3.73 -36.72 -1.53
C ALA A 5 2.33 -37.31 -1.33
N PRO A 6 1.61 -36.95 -0.24
CA PRO A 6 0.27 -37.43 -0.01
C PRO A 6 -0.58 -37.22 -1.28
N GLU A 7 -1.38 -38.22 -1.63
CA GLU A 7 -2.26 -38.21 -2.82
C GLU A 7 -3.09 -36.93 -2.92
N ARG A 8 -3.50 -36.37 -1.76
CA ARG A 8 -4.22 -35.10 -1.66
C ARG A 8 -3.47 -33.90 -2.23
N LEU A 9 -2.13 -33.92 -2.23
CA LEU A 9 -1.30 -32.82 -2.74
C LEU A 9 -1.00 -32.99 -4.23
N SER A 10 -1.18 -34.19 -4.81
CA SER A 10 -0.92 -34.46 -6.22
C SER A 10 -1.78 -33.59 -7.16
N ARG A 11 -3.02 -33.27 -6.73
CA ARG A 11 -3.94 -32.40 -7.47
C ARG A 11 -3.40 -30.99 -7.71
N TYR A 12 -2.51 -30.49 -6.84
CA TYR A 12 -1.93 -29.15 -6.98
C TYR A 12 -0.78 -29.08 -7.98
N ARG A 13 -0.33 -30.20 -8.52
CA ARG A 13 0.68 -30.24 -9.60
C ARG A 13 0.11 -29.89 -10.96
N LYS A 14 -1.21 -29.91 -11.11
CA LYS A 14 -1.95 -29.60 -12.34
C LYS A 14 -2.92 -28.46 -12.11
N LEU A 15 -2.40 -27.31 -11.66
CA LEU A 15 -3.22 -26.13 -11.49
C LEU A 15 -3.54 -25.53 -12.86
N GLU A 16 -4.82 -25.49 -13.18
CA GLU A 16 -5.33 -24.76 -14.34
C GLU A 16 -5.90 -23.42 -13.88
N ARG A 17 -5.56 -22.37 -14.60
CA ARG A 17 -6.18 -21.06 -14.40
C ARG A 17 -7.37 -20.92 -15.34
N GLU A 18 -8.53 -20.64 -14.77
CA GLU A 18 -9.73 -20.28 -15.52
C GLU A 18 -9.59 -18.93 -16.23
N PHE A 19 -8.78 -18.03 -15.63
CA PHE A 19 -8.51 -16.67 -16.13
C PHE A 19 -7.10 -16.58 -16.70
N GLY A 20 -6.93 -15.84 -17.77
CA GLY A 20 -5.64 -15.61 -18.45
C GLY A 20 -5.66 -16.06 -19.91
N ARG A 21 -6.84 -16.36 -20.47
CA ARG A 21 -7.03 -16.52 -21.91
C ARG A 21 -7.03 -15.17 -22.60
N GLU A 22 -6.41 -15.10 -23.77
CA GLU A 22 -6.47 -13.91 -24.60
C GLU A 22 -7.94 -13.49 -24.86
N GLY A 23 -8.21 -12.20 -24.77
CA GLY A 23 -9.53 -11.63 -25.03
C GLY A 23 -10.47 -11.50 -23.83
N ILE A 24 -10.06 -11.85 -22.62
CA ILE A 24 -10.87 -11.58 -21.42
C ILE A 24 -10.63 -10.15 -20.93
N ILE A 25 -11.69 -9.36 -20.85
CA ILE A 25 -11.69 -8.06 -20.19
C ILE A 25 -12.09 -8.27 -18.72
N ASN A 26 -11.16 -8.03 -17.81
CA ASN A 26 -11.44 -8.11 -16.37
C ASN A 26 -11.97 -6.76 -15.86
N LEU A 27 -13.24 -6.72 -15.50
CA LEU A 27 -13.88 -5.55 -14.91
C LEU A 27 -13.88 -5.58 -13.37
N ASN A 28 -13.17 -6.52 -12.75
CA ASN A 28 -13.12 -6.59 -11.31
C ASN A 28 -12.27 -5.43 -10.74
N PRO A 29 -12.85 -4.52 -9.94
CA PRO A 29 -12.13 -3.36 -9.41
C PRO A 29 -11.02 -3.71 -8.41
N ILE A 30 -11.00 -4.94 -7.89
CA ILE A 30 -9.97 -5.40 -6.94
C ILE A 30 -8.69 -5.88 -7.67
N GLN A 31 -8.51 -5.55 -8.92
CA GLN A 31 -7.30 -5.90 -9.71
C GLN A 31 -6.90 -7.40 -9.64
N ARG A 32 -7.86 -8.27 -9.46
CA ARG A 32 -7.62 -9.71 -9.51
C ARG A 32 -7.41 -10.12 -10.96
N GLY A 33 -6.23 -10.56 -11.30
CA GLY A 33 -5.94 -11.08 -12.60
C GLY A 33 -5.20 -10.13 -13.53
N GLY A 34 -4.38 -9.24 -12.97
CA GLY A 34 -3.34 -8.57 -13.75
C GLY A 34 -2.49 -9.63 -14.46
N ILE A 35 -2.30 -9.45 -15.77
CA ILE A 35 -1.44 -10.32 -16.57
C ILE A 35 -0.04 -9.76 -16.48
N LEU A 36 0.89 -10.57 -15.97
CA LEU A 36 2.30 -10.21 -15.96
C LEU A 36 2.79 -9.99 -17.40
N THR A 37 3.60 -8.97 -17.60
CA THR A 37 4.34 -8.83 -18.86
C THR A 37 5.23 -10.04 -19.11
N PRO A 38 5.60 -10.32 -20.36
CA PRO A 38 6.54 -11.42 -20.66
C PRO A 38 7.85 -11.32 -19.89
N GLU A 39 8.35 -10.10 -19.70
CA GLU A 39 9.58 -9.80 -18.96
C GLU A 39 9.43 -10.10 -17.47
N ALA A 40 8.35 -9.61 -16.81
CA ALA A 40 8.07 -9.89 -15.41
C ALA A 40 7.89 -11.38 -15.15
N ARG A 41 7.23 -12.09 -16.09
CA ARG A 41 7.08 -13.54 -15.99
C ARG A 41 8.42 -14.26 -16.09
N ARG A 42 9.31 -13.82 -17.02
CA ARG A 42 10.65 -14.36 -17.16
C ARG A 42 11.48 -14.15 -15.90
N ALA A 43 11.46 -12.93 -15.34
CA ALA A 43 12.15 -12.63 -14.10
C ALA A 43 11.69 -13.54 -12.94
N LEU A 44 10.38 -13.76 -12.79
CA LEU A 44 9.87 -14.69 -11.78
C LEU A 44 10.36 -16.13 -11.98
N MET A 45 10.47 -16.59 -13.23
CA MET A 45 10.99 -17.94 -13.52
C MET A 45 12.48 -18.07 -13.23
N GLU A 46 13.28 -17.04 -13.56
CA GLU A 46 14.72 -17.02 -13.34
C GLU A 46 15.10 -16.91 -11.87
N PHE A 47 14.36 -16.10 -11.10
CA PHE A 47 14.67 -15.81 -9.69
C PHE A 47 13.74 -16.55 -8.71
N GLY A 48 12.78 -17.31 -9.19
CA GLY A 48 11.83 -18.05 -8.36
C GLY A 48 12.46 -19.16 -7.51
N ASP A 49 13.60 -19.67 -7.93
CA ASP A 49 14.38 -20.69 -7.22
C ASP A 49 15.39 -20.08 -6.25
N GLY A 50 15.51 -18.75 -6.20
CA GLY A 50 16.48 -18.06 -5.36
C GLY A 50 16.15 -18.13 -3.87
N TYR A 51 17.20 -18.05 -3.04
CA TYR A 51 17.07 -17.98 -1.60
C TYR A 51 16.98 -16.52 -1.14
N SER A 52 16.23 -16.27 -0.08
CA SER A 52 16.17 -14.98 0.56
C SER A 52 17.55 -14.52 1.00
N VAL A 53 17.96 -13.33 0.60
CA VAL A 53 19.22 -12.70 1.01
C VAL A 53 18.93 -11.72 2.14
N CYS A 54 19.65 -11.87 3.26
CA CYS A 54 19.57 -10.92 4.34
C CYS A 54 20.52 -9.75 4.08
N ASP A 55 20.00 -8.53 3.97
CA ASP A 55 20.81 -7.31 3.75
C ASP A 55 21.78 -7.01 4.91
N TRP A 56 21.47 -7.52 6.11
CA TRP A 56 22.26 -7.36 7.32
C TRP A 56 23.34 -8.43 7.52
N CYS A 57 23.36 -9.48 6.67
CA CYS A 57 24.39 -10.50 6.79
C CYS A 57 25.77 -9.95 6.40
N PRO A 58 26.83 -10.24 7.18
CA PRO A 58 28.16 -9.81 6.84
C PRO A 58 28.59 -10.29 5.45
N PRO A 59 29.35 -9.49 4.66
CA PRO A 59 29.78 -9.86 3.31
C PRO A 59 30.55 -11.18 3.24
N LYS A 60 31.18 -11.59 4.35
CA LYS A 60 31.93 -12.85 4.45
C LYS A 60 31.05 -14.08 4.72
N THR A 61 29.76 -13.91 5.01
CA THR A 61 28.86 -15.05 5.20
C THR A 61 28.66 -15.76 3.87
N PRO A 62 28.92 -17.08 3.79
CA PRO A 62 28.63 -17.83 2.58
C PRO A 62 27.15 -17.69 2.20
N ARG A 63 26.90 -17.37 0.95
CA ARG A 63 25.53 -17.25 0.39
C ARG A 63 25.37 -18.26 -0.72
N LEU A 64 24.26 -18.97 -0.73
CA LEU A 64 23.96 -19.96 -1.77
C LEU A 64 23.52 -19.28 -3.06
N ASP A 65 22.82 -18.20 -2.94
CA ASP A 65 22.37 -17.39 -4.06
C ASP A 65 22.37 -15.91 -3.71
N ARG A 66 22.55 -15.07 -4.70
CA ARG A 66 22.64 -13.63 -4.54
C ARG A 66 22.22 -12.95 -5.84
N ILE A 67 21.26 -12.03 -5.73
CA ILE A 67 20.92 -11.14 -6.83
C ILE A 67 21.97 -10.03 -6.88
N GLU A 68 22.86 -10.09 -7.86
CA GLU A 68 23.90 -9.07 -8.04
C GLU A 68 23.54 -8.03 -9.09
N LYS A 69 22.66 -8.39 -10.03
CA LYS A 69 22.26 -7.53 -11.14
C LYS A 69 20.81 -7.77 -11.54
N PRO A 70 19.99 -6.74 -11.67
CA PRO A 70 20.30 -5.38 -11.20
C PRO A 70 20.40 -5.33 -9.67
N PRO A 71 21.18 -4.38 -9.10
CA PRO A 71 21.23 -4.18 -7.66
C PRO A 71 19.85 -3.79 -7.11
N ILE A 72 19.45 -4.39 -5.99
CA ILE A 72 18.16 -4.07 -5.36
C ILE A 72 18.12 -2.62 -4.83
N ALA A 73 19.28 -2.10 -4.40
CA ALA A 73 19.40 -0.71 -3.98
C ALA A 73 19.02 0.26 -5.11
N ASP A 74 19.53 0.04 -6.31
CA ASP A 74 19.23 0.88 -7.49
C ASP A 74 17.72 0.84 -7.80
N PHE A 75 17.10 -0.35 -7.73
CA PHE A 75 15.64 -0.48 -7.92
C PHE A 75 14.86 0.34 -6.88
N LEU A 76 15.30 0.37 -5.62
CA LEU A 76 14.63 1.16 -4.58
C LEU A 76 14.79 2.68 -4.81
N GLU A 77 15.92 3.10 -5.33
CA GLU A 77 16.17 4.50 -5.74
C GLU A 77 15.28 4.88 -6.92
N ASP A 78 15.27 4.07 -7.98
CA ASP A 78 14.39 4.26 -9.14
C ASP A 78 12.90 4.31 -8.76
N LEU A 79 12.48 3.44 -7.82
CA LEU A 79 11.11 3.42 -7.33
C LEU A 79 10.77 4.68 -6.52
N ALA A 80 11.70 5.18 -5.72
CA ALA A 80 11.53 6.42 -4.99
C ALA A 80 11.41 7.61 -5.96
N GLU A 81 12.28 7.68 -6.97
CA GLU A 81 12.22 8.69 -8.02
C GLU A 81 10.92 8.62 -8.81
N PHE A 82 10.50 7.43 -9.22
CA PHE A 82 9.24 7.20 -9.95
C PHE A 82 8.01 7.72 -9.20
N LEU A 83 8.01 7.67 -7.88
CA LEU A 83 6.92 8.15 -7.03
C LEU A 83 7.15 9.57 -6.49
N HIS A 84 8.23 10.23 -6.88
CA HIS A 84 8.66 11.54 -6.39
C HIS A 84 8.74 11.58 -4.85
N LEU A 85 9.37 10.55 -4.27
CA LEU A 85 9.61 10.43 -2.83
C LEU A 85 11.10 10.21 -2.55
N LYS A 86 11.52 10.51 -1.33
CA LYS A 86 12.95 10.44 -0.96
C LYS A 86 13.49 9.02 -0.80
N VAL A 87 12.63 8.10 -0.38
CA VAL A 87 13.03 6.72 -0.03
C VAL A 87 11.90 5.77 -0.36
N ALA A 88 12.23 4.64 -0.97
CA ALA A 88 11.32 3.50 -1.13
C ALA A 88 11.81 2.27 -0.35
N ARG A 89 10.87 1.44 0.06
CA ARG A 89 11.12 0.12 0.66
C ARG A 89 10.06 -0.84 0.19
N VAL A 90 10.45 -2.06 -0.09
CA VAL A 90 9.54 -3.15 -0.43
C VAL A 90 9.18 -3.92 0.82
N VAL A 91 7.90 -4.17 0.99
CA VAL A 91 7.32 -4.98 2.08
C VAL A 91 6.44 -6.06 1.46
N THR A 92 6.04 -7.07 2.23
CA THR A 92 5.29 -8.21 1.69
C THR A 92 3.89 -7.84 1.19
N ARG A 93 3.28 -6.79 1.76
CA ARG A 93 1.93 -6.34 1.43
C ARG A 93 1.72 -4.89 1.81
N CYS A 94 0.85 -4.17 1.08
CA CYS A 94 0.42 -2.81 1.43
C CYS A 94 -0.10 -2.69 2.89
N ARG A 95 -0.73 -3.72 3.44
CA ARG A 95 -1.16 -3.77 4.84
C ARG A 95 0.01 -3.62 5.81
N GLU A 96 1.11 -4.29 5.54
CA GLU A 96 2.33 -4.18 6.35
C GLU A 96 2.91 -2.78 6.27
N GLY A 97 2.97 -2.19 5.08
CA GLY A 97 3.38 -0.80 4.89
C GLY A 97 2.53 0.17 5.73
N LYS A 98 1.20 -0.01 5.77
CA LYS A 98 0.31 0.79 6.63
C LYS A 98 0.61 0.60 8.12
N PHE A 99 0.80 -0.64 8.56
CA PHE A 99 1.15 -0.93 9.95
C PHE A 99 2.48 -0.29 10.36
N ILE A 100 3.50 -0.37 9.49
CA ILE A 100 4.80 0.27 9.72
C ILE A 100 4.62 1.79 9.84
N ALA A 101 3.90 2.42 8.91
CA ALA A 101 3.65 3.86 8.93
C ALA A 101 2.92 4.28 10.22
N PHE A 102 1.85 3.59 10.59
CA PHE A 102 1.08 3.86 11.81
C PHE A 102 1.94 3.72 13.06
N SER A 103 2.69 2.62 13.17
CA SER A 103 3.54 2.37 14.34
C SER A 103 4.76 3.30 14.45
N SER A 104 5.18 3.88 13.31
CA SER A 104 6.33 4.80 13.28
C SER A 104 5.94 6.25 13.54
N LEU A 105 4.72 6.65 13.18
CA LEU A 105 4.27 8.05 13.22
C LEU A 105 3.29 8.34 14.36
N ALA A 106 2.74 7.30 15.00
CA ALA A 106 1.77 7.45 16.07
C ALA A 106 2.13 6.56 17.28
N SER A 107 1.69 6.95 18.45
CA SER A 107 1.81 6.16 19.69
C SER A 107 0.50 5.45 20.03
N PRO A 108 0.54 4.31 20.74
CA PRO A 108 -0.67 3.64 21.21
C PRO A 108 -1.63 4.60 21.91
N GLY A 109 -2.90 4.56 21.52
CA GLY A 109 -3.94 5.43 22.04
C GLY A 109 -4.11 6.77 21.32
N ASP A 110 -3.23 7.11 20.38
CA ASP A 110 -3.39 8.30 19.54
C ASP A 110 -4.55 8.15 18.55
N TRP A 111 -5.09 9.28 18.12
CA TRP A 111 -6.10 9.35 17.08
C TRP A 111 -5.46 9.47 15.71
N VAL A 112 -6.01 8.69 14.76
CA VAL A 112 -5.74 8.81 13.33
C VAL A 112 -7.03 9.08 12.59
N VAL A 113 -6.96 9.87 11.52
CA VAL A 113 -8.09 10.18 10.65
C VAL A 113 -7.99 9.33 9.40
N VAL A 114 -9.09 8.67 9.02
CA VAL A 114 -9.15 7.72 7.90
C VAL A 114 -10.45 7.94 7.14
N ASP A 115 -10.43 7.90 5.81
CA ASP A 115 -11.66 7.94 5.03
C ASP A 115 -12.53 6.69 5.22
N SER A 116 -13.85 6.86 5.17
CA SER A 116 -14.82 5.76 5.34
C SER A 116 -14.84 4.78 4.16
N LEU A 117 -14.16 5.08 3.06
CA LEU A 117 -13.98 4.22 1.90
C LEU A 117 -12.65 3.45 1.95
N ALA A 118 -11.90 3.59 3.04
CA ALA A 118 -10.63 2.90 3.22
C ALA A 118 -10.84 1.38 3.26
N HIS A 119 -9.91 0.67 2.63
CA HIS A 119 -9.89 -0.78 2.67
C HIS A 119 -9.77 -1.29 4.11
N TYR A 120 -10.50 -2.37 4.47
CA TYR A 120 -10.53 -2.95 5.82
C TYR A 120 -9.15 -3.15 6.46
N SER A 121 -8.11 -3.39 5.65
CA SER A 121 -6.75 -3.56 6.15
C SER A 121 -6.15 -2.30 6.78
N THR A 122 -6.75 -1.13 6.56
CA THR A 122 -6.37 0.12 7.22
C THR A 122 -6.79 0.09 8.69
N TYR A 123 -8.02 -0.33 8.93
CA TYR A 123 -8.54 -0.49 10.31
C TYR A 123 -7.78 -1.57 11.08
N LEU A 124 -7.48 -2.70 10.42
CA LEU A 124 -6.68 -3.76 11.02
C LEU A 124 -5.25 -3.27 11.36
N ALA A 125 -4.63 -2.46 10.50
CA ALA A 125 -3.31 -1.90 10.78
C ALA A 125 -3.36 -0.92 11.96
N ALA A 126 -4.42 -0.10 12.07
CA ALA A 126 -4.63 0.81 13.19
C ALA A 126 -4.88 0.05 14.51
N GLU A 127 -5.69 -1.01 14.47
CA GLU A 127 -5.94 -1.89 15.62
C GLU A 127 -4.65 -2.53 16.13
N LEU A 128 -3.83 -3.10 15.24
CA LEU A 128 -2.53 -3.70 15.57
C LEU A 128 -1.54 -2.68 16.15
N ALA A 129 -1.63 -1.43 15.74
CA ALA A 129 -0.84 -0.33 16.28
C ALA A 129 -1.47 0.29 17.54
N HIS A 130 -2.58 -0.24 18.03
CA HIS A 130 -3.34 0.27 19.18
C HIS A 130 -3.81 1.72 19.03
N LEU A 131 -4.18 2.15 17.82
CA LEU A 131 -4.63 3.50 17.52
C LEU A 131 -6.15 3.62 17.55
N LYS A 132 -6.62 4.83 17.79
CA LYS A 132 -8.04 5.18 17.70
C LYS A 132 -8.33 5.78 16.33
N VAL A 133 -9.30 5.23 15.62
CA VAL A 133 -9.68 5.71 14.29
C VAL A 133 -10.88 6.65 14.38
N ARG A 134 -10.78 7.79 13.69
CA ARG A 134 -11.92 8.66 13.40
C ARG A 134 -12.13 8.66 11.89
N GLU A 135 -13.30 8.23 11.47
CA GLU A 135 -13.64 8.20 10.06
C GLU A 135 -14.09 9.55 9.54
N VAL A 136 -13.68 9.85 8.30
CA VAL A 136 -14.22 10.91 7.47
C VAL A 136 -15.32 10.30 6.59
N PRO A 137 -16.58 10.68 6.78
CA PRO A 137 -17.67 10.13 5.99
C PRO A 137 -17.61 10.60 4.54
N HIS A 138 -18.05 9.74 3.62
CA HIS A 138 -18.32 10.10 2.24
C HIS A 138 -19.68 10.81 2.10
N SER A 139 -19.92 11.48 0.96
CA SER A 139 -21.13 12.27 0.70
C SER A 139 -22.45 11.47 0.68
N GLY A 140 -22.39 10.15 0.62
CA GLY A 140 -23.54 9.31 0.34
C GLY A 140 -23.88 9.23 -1.16
N PRO A 141 -24.97 8.51 -1.51
CA PRO A 141 -25.39 8.35 -2.89
C PRO A 141 -25.82 9.69 -3.50
N PRO A 142 -25.69 9.87 -4.82
CA PRO A 142 -25.14 8.88 -5.76
C PRO A 142 -23.63 8.95 -5.93
N GLU A 143 -22.93 9.97 -5.42
CA GLU A 143 -21.52 10.23 -5.74
C GLU A 143 -20.53 9.49 -4.86
N PHE A 144 -20.84 9.26 -3.58
CA PHE A 144 -19.97 8.61 -2.59
C PHE A 144 -18.56 9.23 -2.51
N ARG A 145 -18.46 10.57 -2.56
CA ARG A 145 -17.18 11.28 -2.57
C ARG A 145 -16.68 11.63 -1.17
N ILE A 146 -15.38 11.63 -1.03
CA ILE A 146 -14.68 12.20 0.13
C ILE A 146 -14.35 13.66 -0.18
N SER A 147 -14.50 14.56 0.81
CA SER A 147 -14.17 15.97 0.63
C SER A 147 -13.08 16.45 1.61
N PRO A 148 -12.22 17.39 1.19
CA PRO A 148 -11.20 18.00 2.06
C PRO A 148 -11.81 18.73 3.26
N GLU A 149 -12.96 19.36 3.08
CA GLU A 149 -13.68 20.10 4.14
C GLU A 149 -14.06 19.15 5.27
N THR A 150 -14.57 17.96 4.95
CA THR A 150 -14.94 16.94 5.95
C THR A 150 -13.71 16.42 6.70
N TYR A 151 -12.54 16.34 6.04
CA TYR A 151 -11.27 16.07 6.71
C TYR A 151 -10.94 17.18 7.71
N GLY A 152 -11.03 18.45 7.29
CA GLY A 152 -10.80 19.61 8.16
C GLY A 152 -11.70 19.60 9.39
N GLU A 153 -12.99 19.39 9.20
CA GLU A 153 -13.98 19.30 10.31
C GLU A 153 -13.64 18.16 11.28
N THR A 154 -13.24 16.99 10.73
CA THR A 154 -12.88 15.81 11.52
C THR A 154 -11.62 16.05 12.35
N ILE A 155 -10.59 16.69 11.78
CA ILE A 155 -9.36 17.07 12.47
C ILE A 155 -9.67 18.08 13.59
N GLU A 156 -10.43 19.13 13.30
CA GLU A 156 -10.80 20.15 14.29
C GLU A 156 -11.67 19.57 15.42
N ARG A 157 -12.50 18.59 15.12
CA ARG A 157 -13.26 17.86 16.13
C ARG A 157 -12.35 17.09 17.08
N ILE A 158 -11.33 16.37 16.57
CA ILE A 158 -10.35 15.67 17.40
C ILE A 158 -9.60 16.68 18.29
N LYS A 159 -9.15 17.80 17.74
CA LYS A 159 -8.46 18.84 18.51
C LYS A 159 -9.31 19.38 19.67
N ARG A 160 -10.59 19.64 19.42
CA ARG A 160 -11.52 20.11 20.48
C ARG A 160 -11.74 19.05 21.56
N GLU A 161 -11.86 17.76 21.17
CA GLU A 161 -12.15 16.68 22.11
C GLU A 161 -10.93 16.26 22.94
N THR A 162 -9.72 16.39 22.37
CA THR A 162 -8.50 15.81 22.97
C THR A 162 -7.43 16.85 23.35
N GLY A 163 -7.58 18.08 22.91
CA GLY A 163 -6.58 19.14 23.10
C GLY A 163 -5.35 19.03 22.17
N LYS A 164 -5.30 18.04 21.28
CA LYS A 164 -4.18 17.82 20.33
C LYS A 164 -4.67 17.38 18.95
N PRO A 165 -3.89 17.62 17.88
CA PRO A 165 -4.23 17.13 16.56
C PRO A 165 -4.16 15.60 16.50
N PRO A 166 -4.76 14.96 15.49
CA PRO A 166 -4.49 13.54 15.21
C PRO A 166 -3.02 13.33 14.87
N ALA A 167 -2.50 12.17 15.18
CA ALA A 167 -1.10 11.81 14.91
C ALA A 167 -0.83 11.60 13.41
N LEU A 168 -1.87 11.23 12.65
CA LEU A 168 -1.75 10.93 11.23
C LEU A 168 -3.11 11.07 10.54
N VAL A 169 -3.08 11.49 9.29
CA VAL A 169 -4.21 11.44 8.34
C VAL A 169 -3.89 10.41 7.27
N LEU A 170 -4.82 9.50 6.99
CA LEU A 170 -4.77 8.58 5.86
C LEU A 170 -5.88 8.91 4.87
N LEU A 171 -5.55 8.92 3.57
CA LEU A 171 -6.51 9.02 2.47
C LEU A 171 -6.32 7.85 1.50
N THR A 172 -7.41 7.22 1.10
CA THR A 172 -7.43 6.26 -0.01
C THR A 172 -7.55 7.01 -1.32
N HIS A 173 -6.52 6.91 -2.16
CA HIS A 173 -6.40 7.70 -3.40
C HIS A 173 -7.51 7.34 -4.41
N VAL A 174 -7.73 6.04 -4.65
CA VAL A 174 -8.92 5.52 -5.36
C VAL A 174 -9.52 4.43 -4.50
N ASP A 175 -10.80 4.54 -4.19
CA ASP A 175 -11.49 3.57 -3.38
C ASP A 175 -11.87 2.30 -4.18
N SER A 176 -12.00 1.17 -3.47
CA SER A 176 -12.31 -0.13 -4.07
C SER A 176 -13.81 -0.40 -4.24
N PHE A 177 -14.69 0.48 -3.77
CA PHE A 177 -16.14 0.29 -3.81
C PHE A 177 -16.77 0.96 -5.01
N TYR A 178 -16.40 2.22 -5.25
CA TYR A 178 -17.01 3.08 -6.26
C TYR A 178 -16.02 3.55 -7.34
N GLY A 179 -14.70 3.40 -7.08
CA GLY A 179 -13.65 3.81 -8.02
C GLY A 179 -13.46 5.33 -8.09
N ASN A 180 -13.88 6.06 -7.07
CA ASN A 180 -13.70 7.51 -7.02
C ASN A 180 -12.23 7.87 -6.75
N LEU A 181 -11.72 8.81 -7.53
CA LEU A 181 -10.45 9.47 -7.25
C LEU A 181 -10.67 10.54 -6.17
N ALA A 182 -9.99 10.38 -5.05
CA ALA A 182 -10.07 11.30 -3.92
C ALA A 182 -9.20 12.56 -4.15
N PRO A 183 -9.55 13.72 -3.55
CA PRO A 183 -8.84 14.98 -3.67
C PRO A 183 -7.55 14.98 -2.83
N ALA A 184 -6.53 14.21 -3.25
CA ALA A 184 -5.34 13.97 -2.45
C ALA A 184 -4.47 15.22 -2.28
N GLU A 185 -4.37 16.06 -3.31
CA GLU A 185 -3.58 17.29 -3.27
C GLU A 185 -4.14 18.28 -2.22
N GLU A 186 -5.47 18.42 -2.18
CA GLU A 186 -6.14 19.31 -1.24
C GLU A 186 -6.04 18.79 0.20
N VAL A 187 -6.18 17.48 0.41
CA VAL A 187 -6.02 16.86 1.74
C VAL A 187 -4.56 16.92 2.19
N GLY A 188 -3.61 16.67 1.29
CA GLY A 188 -2.18 16.79 1.58
C GLY A 188 -1.80 18.21 2.00
N LYS A 189 -2.30 19.21 1.26
CA LYS A 189 -2.11 20.62 1.61
C LYS A 189 -2.69 20.97 2.99
N LEU A 190 -3.90 20.51 3.27
CA LEU A 190 -4.54 20.68 4.58
C LEU A 190 -3.69 20.08 5.71
N CYS A 191 -3.14 18.88 5.51
CA CYS A 191 -2.28 18.23 6.48
C CYS A 191 -0.97 18.99 6.68
N GLN A 192 -0.35 19.47 5.61
CA GLN A 192 0.87 20.27 5.65
C GLN A 192 0.67 21.59 6.41
N GLU A 193 -0.42 22.31 6.15
CA GLU A 193 -0.77 23.56 6.85
C GLU A 193 -0.97 23.34 8.35
N GLN A 194 -1.37 22.16 8.77
CA GLN A 194 -1.62 21.81 10.17
C GLN A 194 -0.47 21.05 10.83
N GLY A 195 0.60 20.74 10.09
CA GLY A 195 1.75 19.98 10.59
C GLY A 195 1.40 18.54 10.96
N ILE A 196 0.44 17.92 10.28
CA ILE A 196 -0.01 16.55 10.54
C ILE A 196 0.55 15.65 9.43
N PRO A 197 1.23 14.54 9.75
CA PRO A 197 1.70 13.59 8.75
C PRO A 197 0.57 13.06 7.87
N PHE A 198 0.82 12.99 6.55
CA PHE A 198 -0.13 12.53 5.57
C PHE A 198 0.32 11.22 4.91
N LEU A 199 -0.49 10.16 5.05
CA LEU A 199 -0.30 8.86 4.42
C LEU A 199 -1.29 8.68 3.29
N LEU A 200 -0.77 8.57 2.06
CA LEU A 200 -1.55 8.27 0.86
C LEU A 200 -1.57 6.77 0.60
N ASN A 201 -2.75 6.17 0.61
CA ASN A 201 -2.93 4.78 0.18
C ASN A 201 -3.18 4.74 -1.33
N ALA A 202 -2.11 4.51 -2.09
CA ALA A 202 -2.10 4.47 -3.56
C ALA A 202 -2.15 3.03 -4.11
N ALA A 203 -2.74 2.08 -3.36
CA ALA A 203 -2.77 0.66 -3.74
C ALA A 203 -3.41 0.38 -5.11
N TYR A 204 -4.30 1.23 -5.58
CA TYR A 204 -4.94 1.12 -6.89
C TYR A 204 -4.42 2.11 -7.93
N THR A 205 -3.49 2.96 -7.58
CA THR A 205 -3.08 4.07 -8.46
C THR A 205 -1.60 4.06 -8.82
N ALA A 206 -0.71 3.73 -7.89
CA ALA A 206 0.71 3.66 -8.20
C ALA A 206 0.99 2.58 -9.26
N GLY A 207 1.67 2.98 -10.33
CA GLY A 207 1.93 2.12 -11.49
C GLY A 207 0.75 1.97 -12.47
N VAL A 208 -0.44 2.48 -12.13
CA VAL A 208 -1.64 2.43 -12.99
C VAL A 208 -1.95 3.79 -13.59
N MET A 209 -1.77 4.85 -12.80
CA MET A 209 -1.90 6.24 -13.21
C MET A 209 -0.74 7.06 -12.62
N PRO A 210 -0.48 8.27 -13.12
CA PRO A 210 0.55 9.12 -12.52
C PRO A 210 0.26 9.41 -11.06
N VAL A 211 1.24 9.13 -10.19
CA VAL A 211 1.21 9.44 -8.76
C VAL A 211 2.49 10.16 -8.42
N ASP A 212 2.38 11.42 -8.04
CA ASP A 212 3.48 12.27 -7.62
C ASP A 212 3.34 12.54 -6.12
N GLY A 213 4.15 11.85 -5.31
CA GLY A 213 4.05 11.93 -3.86
C GLY A 213 4.32 13.32 -3.31
N GLU A 214 5.27 14.05 -3.89
CA GLU A 214 5.61 15.41 -3.49
C GLU A 214 4.47 16.39 -3.80
N LYS A 215 3.97 16.36 -5.03
CA LYS A 215 2.85 17.21 -5.46
C LYS A 215 1.58 16.95 -4.65
N LEU A 216 1.31 15.68 -4.31
CA LEU A 216 0.15 15.29 -3.50
C LEU A 216 0.36 15.55 -2.00
N GLY A 217 1.53 16.06 -1.59
CA GLY A 217 1.85 16.36 -0.21
C GLY A 217 1.97 15.14 0.70
N ALA A 218 2.26 13.97 0.14
CA ALA A 218 2.36 12.74 0.90
C ALA A 218 3.70 12.62 1.64
N ASP A 219 3.66 12.54 2.98
CA ASP A 219 4.83 12.19 3.79
C ASP A 219 5.16 10.71 3.67
N VAL A 220 4.13 9.89 3.54
CA VAL A 220 4.24 8.44 3.31
C VAL A 220 3.24 8.01 2.24
N LEU A 221 3.69 7.16 1.34
CA LEU A 221 2.84 6.50 0.35
C LEU A 221 2.95 4.99 0.53
N VAL A 222 1.81 4.31 0.51
CA VAL A 222 1.76 2.84 0.50
C VAL A 222 1.04 2.35 -0.73
N SER A 223 1.59 1.31 -1.35
CA SER A 223 1.03 0.71 -2.56
C SER A 223 1.09 -0.81 -2.54
N SER A 224 0.41 -1.42 -3.49
CA SER A 224 0.58 -2.83 -3.88
C SER A 224 1.26 -2.86 -5.25
N GLY A 225 2.23 -3.75 -5.41
CA GLY A 225 2.86 -4.07 -6.69
C GLY A 225 2.12 -5.16 -7.44
#